data_45070f34fa4a8ec7c63e3a253d52db4f
#
_entry.id   45070f34fa4a8ec7c63e3a253d52db4f
#
_cell.length_a   1.000
_cell.length_b   1.000
_cell.length_c   1.000
_cell.angle_alpha   90.00
_cell.angle_beta   90.00
_cell.angle_gamma   90.00
#
_symmetry.space_group_name_H-M   'P 1'
#
loop_
_entity.id
_entity.type
_entity.pdbx_description
1 polymer ?
#
loop_
_entity_poly.entity_id
_entity_poly.type
_entity_poly.pdbx_seq_one_letter_code
_entity_poly.pdbx_strand_id
1 'polypeptide(L)'
;IADDGTTGLGNAALAPEVTKKAIDCYLKDLVIGEDPFDYEYLWEKMYRSTMAWGRKGIGMIGISAIDLGIWDLMGKIQKKPVFELLGGRTKEKIPVYASKLYSQPIKDLQIEAEKYLKEGFKMFKMRFGWGPKDGSDGIKKNIELVNAVREVVGYDNDLMLEAYMGWNLEYSKKIIPELIKFKPKWLEEPVIPDDIPGYVELNSLGDIPIAGGEHEFSFLGFKHLLELKAVSYIQYDANRVGGITAGHKINSLAEKYDVPVVPHAGQMHNYHLTMAS
;
A
#
# COMPACT_ATOMS: atom_id res chain seq x y z
N ILE A 1 -14.43 18.32 13.79
CA ILE A 1 -14.36 19.76 14.12
C ILE A 1 -14.19 19.86 15.63
N ALA A 2 -13.18 20.58 16.09
CA ALA A 2 -12.93 20.85 17.51
C ALA A 2 -13.80 22.02 18.02
N ASP A 3 -13.82 22.23 19.35
CA ASP A 3 -14.63 23.25 20.01
C ASP A 3 -14.27 24.68 19.61
N ASP A 4 -13.01 24.92 19.20
CA ASP A 4 -12.52 26.19 18.68
C ASP A 4 -12.81 26.38 17.18
N GLY A 5 -13.51 25.44 16.53
CA GLY A 5 -13.82 25.45 15.10
C GLY A 5 -12.73 24.88 14.20
N THR A 6 -11.59 24.45 14.73
CA THR A 6 -10.54 23.82 13.93
C THR A 6 -11.06 22.52 13.31
N THR A 7 -10.79 22.31 12.01
CA THR A 7 -11.31 21.15 11.27
C THR A 7 -10.17 20.25 10.79
N GLY A 8 -10.22 18.97 11.16
CA GLY A 8 -9.38 17.93 10.61
C GLY A 8 -10.03 17.28 9.38
N LEU A 9 -9.22 16.97 8.38
CA LEU A 9 -9.65 16.31 7.14
C LEU A 9 -9.17 14.88 7.10
N GLY A 10 -10.10 13.96 6.87
CA GLY A 10 -9.83 12.56 6.57
C GLY A 10 -10.59 12.13 5.34
N ASN A 11 -10.15 11.07 4.69
CA ASN A 11 -10.80 10.54 3.49
C ASN A 11 -10.83 9.01 3.49
N ALA A 12 -11.87 8.44 2.89
CA ALA A 12 -12.02 7.01 2.66
C ALA A 12 -11.52 6.63 1.26
N ALA A 13 -10.77 5.55 1.17
CA ALA A 13 -10.16 5.11 -0.10
C ALA A 13 -11.15 4.43 -1.06
N LEU A 14 -12.05 3.61 -0.55
CA LEU A 14 -12.91 2.74 -1.35
C LEU A 14 -14.38 2.85 -0.90
N ALA A 15 -15.31 2.60 -1.84
CA ALA A 15 -16.76 2.56 -1.60
C ALA A 15 -17.25 3.72 -0.71
N PRO A 16 -17.09 4.98 -1.13
CA PRO A 16 -17.27 6.16 -0.27
C PRO A 16 -18.67 6.25 0.35
N GLU A 17 -19.72 5.89 -0.37
CA GLU A 17 -21.09 5.92 0.14
C GLU A 17 -21.31 4.92 1.28
N VAL A 18 -20.80 3.69 1.13
CA VAL A 18 -20.92 2.64 2.15
C VAL A 18 -20.06 2.98 3.36
N THR A 19 -18.84 3.45 3.12
CA THR A 19 -17.92 3.88 4.18
C THR A 19 -18.49 5.06 4.96
N LYS A 20 -19.05 6.06 4.26
CA LYS A 20 -19.76 7.17 4.91
C LYS A 20 -20.88 6.66 5.81
N LYS A 21 -21.69 5.71 5.34
CA LYS A 21 -22.76 5.13 6.13
C LYS A 21 -22.25 4.38 7.35
N ALA A 22 -21.15 3.64 7.23
CA ALA A 22 -20.51 2.98 8.36
C ALA A 22 -20.02 3.99 9.41
N ILE A 23 -19.42 5.09 8.97
CA ILE A 23 -19.01 6.18 9.86
C ILE A 23 -20.23 6.79 10.55
N ASP A 24 -21.25 7.20 9.79
CA ASP A 24 -22.42 7.90 10.31
C ASP A 24 -23.23 7.08 11.34
N CYS A 25 -23.30 5.77 11.13
CA CYS A 25 -24.15 4.88 11.96
C CYS A 25 -23.43 4.22 13.13
N TYR A 26 -22.10 4.03 13.03
CA TYR A 26 -21.40 3.16 13.99
C TYR A 26 -20.12 3.75 14.58
N LEU A 27 -19.46 4.70 13.90
CA LEU A 27 -18.15 5.15 14.34
C LEU A 27 -18.16 6.58 14.91
N LYS A 28 -18.91 7.51 14.31
CA LYS A 28 -18.85 8.93 14.69
C LYS A 28 -19.16 9.17 16.18
N ASP A 29 -20.16 8.50 16.72
CA ASP A 29 -20.60 8.69 18.12
C ASP A 29 -19.58 8.14 19.13
N LEU A 30 -18.59 7.34 18.66
CA LEU A 30 -17.50 6.87 19.50
C LEU A 30 -16.41 7.93 19.72
N VAL A 31 -16.35 8.95 18.87
CA VAL A 31 -15.28 9.97 18.88
C VAL A 31 -15.78 11.39 19.15
N ILE A 32 -17.09 11.62 19.05
CA ILE A 32 -17.67 12.94 19.39
C ILE A 32 -17.52 13.23 20.88
N GLY A 33 -17.00 14.41 21.23
CA GLY A 33 -16.77 14.83 22.62
C GLY A 33 -15.51 14.28 23.26
N GLU A 34 -14.71 13.52 22.53
CA GLU A 34 -13.42 12.97 23.00
C GLU A 34 -12.25 13.90 22.64
N ASP A 35 -11.15 13.79 23.38
CA ASP A 35 -9.91 14.51 23.09
C ASP A 35 -9.19 13.86 21.89
N PRO A 36 -8.88 14.59 20.79
CA PRO A 36 -8.17 14.05 19.66
C PRO A 36 -6.76 13.59 20.00
N PHE A 37 -6.15 14.05 21.08
CA PHE A 37 -4.82 13.63 21.53
C PHE A 37 -4.81 12.23 22.15
N ASP A 38 -5.97 11.70 22.53
CA ASP A 38 -6.15 10.31 22.95
C ASP A 38 -6.30 9.34 21.74
N TYR A 39 -5.64 9.64 20.62
CA TYR A 39 -5.80 8.98 19.33
C TYR A 39 -5.66 7.45 19.40
N GLU A 40 -4.76 6.91 20.23
CA GLU A 40 -4.62 5.44 20.38
C GLU A 40 -5.84 4.82 21.06
N TYR A 41 -6.36 5.47 22.11
CA TYR A 41 -7.58 5.04 22.79
C TYR A 41 -8.77 5.12 21.84
N LEU A 42 -8.91 6.20 21.07
CA LEU A 42 -9.98 6.36 20.11
C LEU A 42 -9.93 5.31 19.01
N TRP A 43 -8.72 5.03 18.52
CA TRP A 43 -8.51 3.96 17.54
C TRP A 43 -8.95 2.60 18.08
N GLU A 44 -8.51 2.25 19.28
CA GLU A 44 -8.85 0.98 19.92
C GLU A 44 -10.36 0.88 20.23
N LYS A 45 -10.98 1.97 20.67
CA LYS A 45 -12.42 2.07 20.92
C LYS A 45 -13.23 1.79 19.65
N MET A 46 -12.87 2.42 18.53
CA MET A 46 -13.49 2.17 17.23
C MET A 46 -13.29 0.72 16.76
N TYR A 47 -12.06 0.21 16.86
CA TYR A 47 -11.72 -1.14 16.44
C TYR A 47 -12.50 -2.20 17.24
N ARG A 48 -12.53 -2.09 18.56
CA ARG A 48 -13.27 -3.04 19.41
C ARG A 48 -14.77 -3.01 19.17
N SER A 49 -15.33 -1.84 18.97
CA SER A 49 -16.76 -1.68 18.70
C SER A 49 -17.19 -2.28 17.36
N THR A 50 -16.28 -2.39 16.41
CA THR A 50 -16.57 -2.92 15.06
C THR A 50 -15.93 -4.30 14.81
N MET A 51 -15.20 -4.86 15.78
CA MET A 51 -14.36 -6.04 15.60
C MET A 51 -15.09 -7.25 15.00
N ALA A 52 -16.37 -7.44 15.35
CA ALA A 52 -17.15 -8.56 14.86
C ALA A 52 -17.40 -8.55 13.35
N TRP A 53 -17.41 -7.35 12.71
CA TRP A 53 -17.76 -7.18 11.30
C TRP A 53 -16.83 -6.23 10.53
N GLY A 54 -15.98 -5.47 11.19
CA GLY A 54 -15.22 -4.36 10.62
C GLY A 54 -13.70 -4.50 10.64
N ARG A 55 -13.14 -5.68 10.94
CA ARG A 55 -11.69 -5.89 11.05
C ARG A 55 -10.93 -5.70 9.74
N LYS A 56 -11.58 -5.91 8.62
CA LYS A 56 -11.08 -5.69 7.25
C LYS A 56 -12.14 -4.95 6.43
N GLY A 57 -11.74 -4.36 5.32
CA GLY A 57 -12.66 -3.69 4.40
C GLY A 57 -13.30 -2.43 4.99
N ILE A 58 -14.59 -2.24 4.77
CA ILE A 58 -15.32 -0.99 5.02
C ILE A 58 -15.21 -0.48 6.45
N GLY A 59 -15.28 -1.36 7.45
CA GLY A 59 -15.14 -0.95 8.85
C GLY A 59 -13.77 -0.32 9.13
N MET A 60 -12.70 -0.97 8.67
CA MET A 60 -11.33 -0.47 8.85
C MET A 60 -11.07 0.79 8.00
N ILE A 61 -11.62 0.89 6.79
CA ILE A 61 -11.54 2.09 5.96
C ILE A 61 -12.23 3.28 6.66
N GLY A 62 -13.37 3.04 7.33
CA GLY A 62 -14.05 4.05 8.13
C GLY A 62 -13.21 4.52 9.32
N ILE A 63 -12.56 3.58 10.04
CA ILE A 63 -11.59 3.90 11.10
C ILE A 63 -10.42 4.71 10.53
N SER A 64 -9.88 4.31 9.38
CA SER A 64 -8.80 5.05 8.72
C SER A 64 -9.19 6.50 8.45
N ALA A 65 -10.38 6.73 7.87
CA ALA A 65 -10.84 8.07 7.54
C ALA A 65 -10.98 8.98 8.77
N ILE A 66 -11.46 8.45 9.89
CA ILE A 66 -11.56 9.19 11.16
C ILE A 66 -10.16 9.45 11.75
N ASP A 67 -9.30 8.44 11.79
CA ASP A 67 -7.93 8.56 12.30
C ASP A 67 -7.11 9.60 11.53
N LEU A 68 -7.20 9.60 10.20
CA LEU A 68 -6.59 10.63 9.37
C LEU A 68 -7.08 12.03 9.72
N GLY A 69 -8.40 12.19 9.95
CA GLY A 69 -8.99 13.45 10.38
C GLY A 69 -8.52 13.89 11.77
N ILE A 70 -8.33 12.94 12.70
CA ILE A 70 -7.81 13.21 14.04
C ILE A 70 -6.35 13.68 13.95
N TRP A 71 -5.49 13.02 13.20
CA TRP A 71 -4.08 13.43 13.04
C TRP A 71 -3.94 14.78 12.34
N ASP A 72 -4.75 15.08 11.32
CA ASP A 72 -4.79 16.41 10.68
C ASP A 72 -5.26 17.49 11.65
N LEU A 73 -6.27 17.19 12.47
CA LEU A 73 -6.75 18.07 13.53
C LEU A 73 -5.67 18.39 14.56
N MET A 74 -4.99 17.36 15.09
CA MET A 74 -3.89 17.54 16.05
C MET A 74 -2.75 18.39 15.47
N GLY A 75 -2.38 18.13 14.20
CA GLY A 75 -1.37 18.92 13.50
C GLY A 75 -1.73 20.39 13.40
N LYS A 76 -2.98 20.72 13.07
CA LYS A 76 -3.49 22.08 12.99
C LYS A 76 -3.55 22.77 14.36
N ILE A 77 -4.03 22.08 15.38
CA ILE A 77 -4.05 22.60 16.76
C ILE A 77 -2.63 22.93 17.22
N GLN A 78 -1.67 22.04 16.98
CA GLN A 78 -0.27 22.24 17.37
C GLN A 78 0.54 23.10 16.38
N LYS A 79 -0.04 23.47 15.24
CA LYS A 79 0.63 24.19 14.14
C LYS A 79 1.90 23.47 13.66
N LYS A 80 1.84 22.16 13.58
CA LYS A 80 2.93 21.29 13.16
C LYS A 80 2.47 20.30 12.08
N PRO A 81 3.30 20.00 11.09
CA PRO A 81 3.01 18.91 10.16
C PRO A 81 3.01 17.57 10.89
N VAL A 82 2.19 16.63 10.44
CA VAL A 82 1.97 15.34 11.14
C VAL A 82 3.27 14.55 11.34
N PHE A 83 4.20 14.59 10.40
CA PHE A 83 5.49 13.89 10.59
C PHE A 83 6.29 14.39 11.81
N GLU A 84 6.12 15.66 12.22
CA GLU A 84 6.73 16.16 13.45
C GLU A 84 6.07 15.61 14.71
N LEU A 85 4.76 15.35 14.66
CA LEU A 85 4.03 14.70 15.75
C LEU A 85 4.42 13.21 15.88
N LEU A 86 4.88 12.60 14.78
CA LEU A 86 5.38 11.22 14.72
C LEU A 86 6.85 11.06 15.14
N GLY A 87 7.49 12.12 15.64
CA GLY A 87 8.89 12.09 16.09
C GLY A 87 9.87 12.88 15.23
N GLY A 88 9.39 13.48 14.14
CA GLY A 88 10.19 14.30 13.24
C GLY A 88 10.63 13.56 11.97
N ARG A 89 11.29 14.29 11.08
CA ARG A 89 11.77 13.71 9.83
C ARG A 89 13.07 12.94 10.02
N THR A 90 13.15 11.78 9.39
CA THR A 90 14.35 10.95 9.31
C THR A 90 15.13 11.18 8.01
N LYS A 91 14.50 11.79 7.01
CA LYS A 91 15.06 12.05 5.68
C LYS A 91 14.55 13.38 5.11
N GLU A 92 15.32 13.97 4.20
CA GLU A 92 14.96 15.24 3.55
C GLU A 92 14.06 15.06 2.32
N LYS A 93 14.18 13.93 1.65
CA LYS A 93 13.45 13.59 0.42
C LYS A 93 12.94 12.17 0.47
N ILE A 94 11.76 11.95 -0.07
CA ILE A 94 11.17 10.64 -0.25
C ILE A 94 11.38 10.22 -1.70
N PRO A 95 12.03 9.06 -1.98
CA PRO A 95 12.09 8.53 -3.33
C PRO A 95 10.69 8.09 -3.78
N VAL A 96 10.38 8.34 -5.05
CA VAL A 96 9.07 8.01 -5.64
C VAL A 96 9.25 7.29 -6.95
N TYR A 97 8.27 6.48 -7.34
CA TYR A 97 8.24 5.79 -8.62
C TYR A 97 7.00 6.15 -9.44
N ALA A 98 7.11 6.07 -10.76
CA ALA A 98 5.97 6.20 -11.65
C ALA A 98 5.11 4.93 -11.56
N SER A 99 3.97 5.02 -10.86
CA SER A 99 3.00 3.93 -10.71
C SER A 99 1.90 4.01 -11.77
N LYS A 100 2.30 3.72 -13.01
CA LYS A 100 1.46 3.74 -14.21
C LYS A 100 1.79 2.50 -15.05
N LEU A 101 1.93 2.63 -16.35
CA LEU A 101 2.31 1.56 -17.26
C LEU A 101 1.35 0.37 -17.19
N TYR A 102 0.05 0.65 -17.32
CA TYR A 102 -0.98 -0.38 -17.42
C TYR A 102 -0.81 -1.17 -18.71
N SER A 103 -1.28 -2.43 -18.70
CA SER A 103 -1.32 -3.25 -19.92
C SER A 103 -2.08 -2.54 -21.02
N GLN A 104 -1.39 -2.32 -22.14
CA GLN A 104 -1.88 -1.63 -23.34
C GLN A 104 -1.05 -2.06 -24.55
N PRO A 105 -1.35 -1.64 -25.78
CA PRO A 105 -0.50 -1.95 -26.93
C PRO A 105 0.96 -1.57 -26.67
N ILE A 106 1.89 -2.45 -27.04
CA ILE A 106 3.33 -2.31 -26.73
C ILE A 106 3.87 -0.93 -27.08
N LYS A 107 3.51 -0.43 -28.27
CA LYS A 107 3.99 0.88 -28.73
C LYS A 107 3.54 2.04 -27.84
N ASP A 108 2.30 1.98 -27.37
CA ASP A 108 1.74 3.01 -26.46
C ASP A 108 2.39 2.91 -25.07
N LEU A 109 2.62 1.67 -24.60
CA LEU A 109 3.31 1.40 -23.35
C LEU A 109 4.75 1.93 -23.37
N GLN A 110 5.47 1.76 -24.48
CA GLN A 110 6.82 2.29 -24.65
C GLN A 110 6.83 3.82 -24.66
N ILE A 111 5.88 4.45 -25.36
CA ILE A 111 5.73 5.92 -25.38
C ILE A 111 5.45 6.45 -23.97
N GLU A 112 4.59 5.78 -23.20
CA GLU A 112 4.29 6.16 -21.82
C GLU A 112 5.53 6.00 -20.91
N ALA A 113 6.28 4.91 -21.04
CA ALA A 113 7.52 4.69 -20.31
C ALA A 113 8.58 5.76 -20.63
N GLU A 114 8.76 6.10 -21.91
CA GLU A 114 9.65 7.19 -22.34
C GLU A 114 9.27 8.55 -21.74
N LYS A 115 7.96 8.83 -21.67
CA LYS A 115 7.46 10.07 -21.07
C LYS A 115 7.94 10.20 -19.62
N TYR A 116 7.70 9.17 -18.79
CA TYR A 116 8.13 9.21 -17.38
C TYR A 116 9.66 9.22 -17.22
N LEU A 117 10.38 8.53 -18.10
CA LEU A 117 11.84 8.59 -18.12
C LEU A 117 12.35 10.02 -18.42
N LYS A 118 11.72 10.74 -19.38
CA LYS A 118 12.02 12.14 -19.70
C LYS A 118 11.62 13.11 -18.57
N GLU A 119 10.58 12.78 -17.79
CA GLU A 119 10.18 13.52 -16.57
C GLU A 119 11.18 13.31 -15.41
N GLY A 120 12.17 12.43 -15.56
CA GLY A 120 13.25 12.22 -14.60
C GLY A 120 13.01 11.10 -13.60
N PHE A 121 11.95 10.30 -13.72
CA PHE A 121 11.76 9.11 -12.90
C PHE A 121 12.89 8.11 -13.13
N LYS A 122 13.30 7.45 -12.03
CA LYS A 122 14.32 6.40 -12.01
C LYS A 122 13.74 5.04 -11.55
N MET A 123 12.49 5.05 -11.18
CA MET A 123 11.78 3.86 -10.69
C MET A 123 10.41 3.81 -11.34
N PHE A 124 10.03 2.64 -11.84
CA PHE A 124 8.82 2.45 -12.65
C PHE A 124 8.08 1.22 -12.18
N LYS A 125 6.76 1.30 -12.02
CA LYS A 125 5.90 0.15 -11.74
C LYS A 125 4.92 -0.05 -12.89
N MET A 126 4.92 -1.27 -13.46
CA MET A 126 4.02 -1.66 -14.53
C MET A 126 3.06 -2.77 -14.06
N ARG A 127 1.91 -2.86 -14.75
CA ARG A 127 0.89 -3.85 -14.46
C ARG A 127 0.74 -4.87 -15.58
N PHE A 128 0.58 -6.13 -15.18
CA PHE A 128 0.29 -7.22 -16.10
C PHE A 128 -1.15 -7.15 -16.64
N GLY A 129 -1.37 -7.77 -17.81
CA GLY A 129 -2.67 -7.77 -18.46
C GLY A 129 -3.37 -9.14 -18.47
N TRP A 130 -2.63 -10.22 -18.22
CA TRP A 130 -3.13 -11.58 -18.37
C TRP A 130 -2.87 -12.40 -17.11
N GLY A 131 -3.72 -13.43 -16.91
CA GLY A 131 -3.66 -14.30 -15.74
C GLY A 131 -3.89 -15.79 -16.07
N PRO A 132 -4.19 -16.61 -15.07
CA PRO A 132 -4.29 -18.07 -15.20
C PRO A 132 -5.23 -18.57 -16.31
N LYS A 133 -6.34 -17.88 -16.55
CA LYS A 133 -7.31 -18.23 -17.62
C LYS A 133 -6.73 -18.11 -19.02
N ASP A 134 -5.68 -17.31 -19.21
CA ASP A 134 -5.06 -17.06 -20.50
C ASP A 134 -3.90 -18.04 -20.80
N GLY A 135 -3.58 -18.94 -19.86
CA GLY A 135 -2.62 -20.02 -20.02
C GLY A 135 -1.24 -19.56 -20.45
N SER A 136 -0.58 -20.36 -21.29
CA SER A 136 0.78 -20.07 -21.80
C SER A 136 0.85 -18.82 -22.69
N ASP A 137 -0.24 -18.50 -23.38
CA ASP A 137 -0.28 -17.31 -24.24
C ASP A 137 -0.34 -16.02 -23.40
N GLY A 138 -1.04 -16.05 -22.26
CA GLY A 138 -1.01 -14.96 -21.29
C GLY A 138 0.38 -14.75 -20.70
N ILE A 139 1.12 -15.83 -20.38
CA ILE A 139 2.50 -15.75 -19.92
C ILE A 139 3.37 -15.06 -20.96
N LYS A 140 3.33 -15.49 -22.23
CA LYS A 140 4.12 -14.87 -23.33
C LYS A 140 3.83 -13.39 -23.46
N LYS A 141 2.56 -13.00 -23.51
CA LYS A 141 2.15 -11.60 -23.62
C LYS A 141 2.62 -10.76 -22.43
N ASN A 142 2.53 -11.28 -21.20
CA ASN A 142 3.06 -10.58 -20.02
C ASN A 142 4.57 -10.38 -20.11
N ILE A 143 5.31 -11.38 -20.59
CA ILE A 143 6.75 -11.28 -20.80
C ILE A 143 7.09 -10.23 -21.87
N GLU A 144 6.32 -10.17 -22.95
CA GLU A 144 6.48 -9.15 -24.01
C GLU A 144 6.27 -7.74 -23.48
N LEU A 145 5.27 -7.52 -22.60
CA LEU A 145 5.07 -6.22 -21.93
C LEU A 145 6.28 -5.82 -21.08
N VAL A 146 6.79 -6.76 -20.26
CA VAL A 146 7.95 -6.48 -19.41
C VAL A 146 9.18 -6.16 -20.24
N ASN A 147 9.42 -6.92 -21.33
CA ASN A 147 10.51 -6.67 -22.25
C ASN A 147 10.42 -5.28 -22.87
N ALA A 148 9.23 -4.91 -23.36
CA ALA A 148 8.99 -3.62 -23.99
C ALA A 148 9.26 -2.44 -23.05
N VAL A 149 8.87 -2.53 -21.80
CA VAL A 149 9.17 -1.50 -20.78
C VAL A 149 10.66 -1.49 -20.47
N ARG A 150 11.28 -2.67 -20.27
CA ARG A 150 12.70 -2.78 -19.93
C ARG A 150 13.62 -2.24 -21.05
N GLU A 151 13.26 -2.42 -22.30
CA GLU A 151 13.98 -1.84 -23.45
C GLU A 151 14.03 -0.31 -23.38
N VAL A 152 12.96 0.34 -22.90
CA VAL A 152 12.89 1.80 -22.80
C VAL A 152 13.58 2.30 -21.52
N VAL A 153 13.27 1.71 -20.38
CA VAL A 153 13.79 2.24 -19.10
C VAL A 153 15.23 1.82 -18.81
N GLY A 154 15.75 0.79 -19.51
CA GLY A 154 17.08 0.27 -19.28
C GLY A 154 17.23 -0.48 -17.96
N TYR A 155 18.44 -0.97 -17.66
CA TYR A 155 18.74 -1.74 -16.44
C TYR A 155 19.32 -0.87 -15.32
N ASP A 156 19.60 0.41 -15.56
CA ASP A 156 20.07 1.36 -14.55
C ASP A 156 18.90 1.95 -13.73
N ASN A 157 17.67 1.65 -14.14
CA ASN A 157 16.44 2.09 -13.48
C ASN A 157 15.70 0.89 -12.88
N ASP A 158 15.09 1.10 -11.70
CA ASP A 158 14.28 0.09 -11.04
C ASP A 158 12.97 -0.15 -11.80
N LEU A 159 12.63 -1.40 -12.03
CA LEU A 159 11.34 -1.82 -12.58
C LEU A 159 10.64 -2.74 -11.60
N MET A 160 9.44 -2.39 -11.20
CA MET A 160 8.55 -3.16 -10.38
C MET A 160 7.41 -3.71 -11.22
N LEU A 161 6.97 -4.91 -10.89
CA LEU A 161 5.94 -5.64 -11.62
C LEU A 161 4.74 -5.87 -10.69
N GLU A 162 3.52 -5.61 -11.19
CA GLU A 162 2.29 -5.73 -10.40
C GLU A 162 1.29 -6.67 -11.08
N ALA A 163 0.87 -7.70 -10.36
CA ALA A 163 -0.16 -8.65 -10.79
C ALA A 163 -1.56 -8.33 -10.25
N TYR A 164 -1.66 -7.44 -9.25
CA TYR A 164 -2.92 -6.96 -8.65
C TYR A 164 -3.86 -8.11 -8.28
N MET A 165 -3.38 -9.08 -7.52
CA MET A 165 -4.13 -10.27 -7.08
C MET A 165 -4.67 -11.14 -8.24
N GLY A 166 -4.20 -10.91 -9.46
CA GLY A 166 -4.78 -11.52 -10.68
C GLY A 166 -4.28 -12.92 -10.98
N TRP A 167 -3.30 -13.44 -10.23
CA TRP A 167 -2.72 -14.75 -10.46
C TRP A 167 -3.06 -15.74 -9.34
N ASN A 168 -2.58 -16.94 -9.49
CA ASN A 168 -2.53 -17.99 -8.48
C ASN A 168 -1.10 -18.52 -8.35
N LEU A 169 -0.87 -19.35 -7.35
CA LEU A 169 0.45 -19.92 -7.06
C LEU A 169 1.04 -20.67 -8.25
N GLU A 170 0.25 -21.50 -8.92
CA GLU A 170 0.70 -22.29 -10.07
C GLU A 170 1.15 -21.41 -11.25
N TYR A 171 0.36 -20.41 -11.60
CA TYR A 171 0.70 -19.46 -12.68
C TYR A 171 1.94 -18.64 -12.32
N SER A 172 2.01 -18.18 -11.06
CA SER A 172 3.15 -17.42 -10.56
C SER A 172 4.45 -18.21 -10.66
N LYS A 173 4.44 -19.49 -10.27
CA LYS A 173 5.60 -20.37 -10.39
C LYS A 173 6.04 -20.62 -11.83
N LYS A 174 5.12 -20.56 -12.79
CA LYS A 174 5.46 -20.74 -14.21
C LYS A 174 6.06 -19.49 -14.83
N ILE A 175 5.61 -18.29 -14.44
CA ILE A 175 6.07 -17.04 -15.06
C ILE A 175 7.30 -16.45 -14.38
N ILE A 176 7.47 -16.60 -13.06
CA ILE A 176 8.60 -16.03 -12.31
C ILE A 176 9.96 -16.35 -12.94
N PRO A 177 10.29 -17.60 -13.31
CA PRO A 177 11.58 -17.94 -13.92
C PRO A 177 11.87 -17.15 -15.20
N GLU A 178 10.84 -16.82 -15.97
CA GLU A 178 10.96 -16.03 -17.21
C GLU A 178 11.13 -14.53 -16.94
N LEU A 179 10.74 -14.06 -15.75
CA LEU A 179 10.84 -12.65 -15.35
C LEU A 179 12.19 -12.30 -14.74
N ILE A 180 12.95 -13.27 -14.20
CA ILE A 180 14.25 -13.04 -13.52
C ILE A 180 15.23 -12.26 -14.40
N LYS A 181 15.30 -12.59 -15.69
CA LYS A 181 16.20 -11.94 -16.66
C LYS A 181 16.00 -10.42 -16.79
N PHE A 182 14.81 -9.93 -16.46
CA PHE A 182 14.48 -8.50 -16.47
C PHE A 182 14.88 -7.80 -15.17
N LYS A 183 15.39 -8.51 -14.16
CA LYS A 183 15.82 -7.98 -12.86
C LYS A 183 14.78 -7.06 -12.22
N PRO A 184 13.54 -7.50 -12.02
CA PRO A 184 12.54 -6.69 -11.35
C PRO A 184 12.94 -6.47 -9.88
N LYS A 185 12.62 -5.29 -9.35
CA LYS A 185 12.86 -4.95 -7.95
C LYS A 185 11.95 -5.73 -7.00
N TRP A 186 10.67 -5.93 -7.41
CA TRP A 186 9.71 -6.82 -6.76
C TRP A 186 8.61 -7.25 -7.72
N LEU A 187 7.89 -8.28 -7.32
CA LEU A 187 6.61 -8.69 -7.86
C LEU A 187 5.52 -8.41 -6.81
N GLU A 188 4.56 -7.56 -7.16
CA GLU A 188 3.51 -7.06 -6.28
C GLU A 188 2.22 -7.87 -6.45
N GLU A 189 1.65 -8.31 -5.33
CA GLU A 189 0.38 -9.03 -5.22
C GLU A 189 0.14 -10.11 -6.29
N PRO A 190 1.01 -11.11 -6.39
CA PRO A 190 0.83 -12.18 -7.37
C PRO A 190 -0.42 -13.04 -7.10
N VAL A 191 -0.79 -13.24 -5.84
CA VAL A 191 -1.95 -14.03 -5.40
C VAL A 191 -2.89 -13.17 -4.57
N ILE A 192 -4.10 -13.67 -4.30
CA ILE A 192 -5.08 -12.96 -3.47
C ILE A 192 -4.56 -12.74 -2.04
N PRO A 193 -4.97 -11.67 -1.34
CA PRO A 193 -4.46 -11.32 0.00
C PRO A 193 -4.66 -12.41 1.05
N ASP A 194 -5.70 -13.22 0.91
CA ASP A 194 -6.00 -14.31 1.84
C ASP A 194 -5.15 -15.58 1.61
N ASP A 195 -4.41 -15.67 0.49
CA ASP A 195 -3.49 -16.80 0.21
C ASP A 195 -2.10 -16.55 0.82
N ILE A 196 -2.07 -16.37 2.15
CA ILE A 196 -0.81 -16.19 2.88
C ILE A 196 0.19 -17.32 2.63
N PRO A 197 -0.20 -18.62 2.62
CA PRO A 197 0.72 -19.69 2.25
C PRO A 197 1.35 -19.52 0.87
N GLY A 198 0.57 -19.05 -0.11
CA GLY A 198 1.06 -18.75 -1.46
C GLY A 198 2.10 -17.63 -1.46
N TYR A 199 1.87 -16.55 -0.69
CA TYR A 199 2.87 -15.50 -0.49
C TYR A 199 4.15 -16.03 0.13
N VAL A 200 4.06 -16.83 1.21
CA VAL A 200 5.22 -17.44 1.87
C VAL A 200 6.01 -18.31 0.91
N GLU A 201 5.33 -19.14 0.14
CA GLU A 201 5.98 -20.02 -0.81
C GLU A 201 6.70 -19.24 -1.91
N LEU A 202 6.03 -18.26 -2.53
CA LEU A 202 6.64 -17.42 -3.59
C LEU A 202 7.81 -16.60 -3.07
N ASN A 203 7.70 -16.00 -1.88
CA ASN A 203 8.78 -15.22 -1.30
C ASN A 203 9.98 -16.09 -0.90
N SER A 204 9.74 -17.33 -0.49
CA SER A 204 10.78 -18.30 -0.12
C SER A 204 11.63 -18.79 -1.30
N LEU A 205 11.11 -18.70 -2.54
CA LEU A 205 11.89 -19.01 -3.75
C LEU A 205 13.11 -18.10 -3.89
N GLY A 206 13.00 -16.85 -3.43
CA GLY A 206 14.11 -15.89 -3.44
C GLY A 206 14.48 -15.32 -4.80
N ASP A 207 13.82 -15.75 -5.88
CA ASP A 207 14.13 -15.35 -7.25
C ASP A 207 13.78 -13.90 -7.53
N ILE A 208 12.59 -13.46 -7.10
CA ILE A 208 12.10 -12.09 -7.18
C ILE A 208 11.47 -11.74 -5.83
N PRO A 209 11.87 -10.65 -5.15
CA PRO A 209 11.23 -10.23 -3.91
C PRO A 209 9.73 -10.02 -4.08
N ILE A 210 8.92 -10.48 -3.14
CA ILE A 210 7.47 -10.29 -3.16
C ILE A 210 7.10 -9.05 -2.37
N ALA A 211 6.24 -8.21 -2.94
CA ALA A 211 5.66 -7.04 -2.30
C ALA A 211 4.15 -7.20 -2.14
N GLY A 212 3.59 -6.64 -1.08
CA GLY A 212 2.16 -6.65 -0.88
C GLY A 212 1.71 -5.92 0.37
N GLY A 213 0.39 -5.79 0.50
CA GLY A 213 -0.23 -5.19 1.67
C GLY A 213 -1.21 -4.07 1.39
N GLU A 214 -1.38 -3.59 0.15
CA GLU A 214 -2.39 -2.58 -0.14
C GLU A 214 -3.83 -3.07 0.12
N HIS A 215 -4.05 -4.38 0.08
CA HIS A 215 -5.32 -5.03 0.39
C HIS A 215 -5.32 -5.74 1.76
N GLU A 216 -4.29 -5.55 2.58
CA GLU A 216 -4.29 -6.01 3.96
C GLU A 216 -4.72 -4.89 4.92
N PHE A 217 -5.28 -5.27 6.06
CA PHE A 217 -5.92 -4.38 7.00
C PHE A 217 -5.40 -4.60 8.42
N SER A 218 -5.29 -3.49 9.18
CA SER A 218 -4.85 -3.43 10.57
C SER A 218 -3.41 -3.87 10.82
N PHE A 219 -2.86 -3.42 11.93
CA PHE A 219 -1.55 -3.83 12.42
C PHE A 219 -1.39 -5.36 12.55
N LEU A 220 -2.47 -6.07 12.94
CA LEU A 220 -2.40 -7.52 13.16
C LEU A 220 -2.21 -8.31 11.86
N GLY A 221 -2.81 -7.85 10.75
CA GLY A 221 -2.58 -8.45 9.44
C GLY A 221 -1.14 -8.33 9.01
N PHE A 222 -0.54 -7.15 9.15
CA PHE A 222 0.87 -6.93 8.81
C PHE A 222 1.83 -7.67 9.74
N LYS A 223 1.50 -7.77 11.04
CA LYS A 223 2.25 -8.61 11.97
C LYS A 223 2.32 -10.05 11.46
N HIS A 224 1.20 -10.59 11.00
CA HIS A 224 1.13 -11.95 10.46
C HIS A 224 1.98 -12.12 9.19
N LEU A 225 1.91 -11.17 8.24
CA LEU A 225 2.75 -11.18 7.04
C LEU A 225 4.25 -11.20 7.37
N LEU A 226 4.67 -10.39 8.34
CA LEU A 226 6.06 -10.28 8.77
C LEU A 226 6.55 -11.53 9.51
N GLU A 227 5.77 -12.04 10.47
CA GLU A 227 6.10 -13.25 11.23
C GLU A 227 6.29 -14.47 10.34
N LEU A 228 5.49 -14.59 9.28
CA LEU A 228 5.56 -15.68 8.31
C LEU A 228 6.56 -15.41 7.17
N LYS A 229 7.19 -14.23 7.13
CA LYS A 229 8.07 -13.83 6.02
C LYS A 229 7.37 -13.91 4.66
N ALA A 230 6.09 -13.56 4.64
CA ALA A 230 5.25 -13.67 3.46
C ALA A 230 5.64 -12.66 2.36
N VAL A 231 6.23 -11.53 2.74
CA VAL A 231 6.64 -10.45 1.83
C VAL A 231 8.04 -9.93 2.16
N SER A 232 8.74 -9.43 1.14
CA SER A 232 10.02 -8.72 1.25
C SER A 232 9.84 -7.20 1.29
N TYR A 233 8.67 -6.68 0.89
CA TYR A 233 8.29 -5.26 0.95
C TYR A 233 6.87 -5.13 1.48
N ILE A 234 6.67 -4.27 2.46
CA ILE A 234 5.35 -3.90 2.99
C ILE A 234 4.79 -2.72 2.22
N GLN A 235 3.52 -2.83 1.77
CA GLN A 235 2.84 -1.80 0.99
C GLN A 235 1.45 -1.46 1.54
N TYR A 236 1.37 -1.06 2.81
CA TYR A 236 0.08 -0.62 3.34
C TYR A 236 -0.40 0.69 2.69
N ASP A 237 -1.72 0.93 2.77
CA ASP A 237 -2.34 2.21 2.45
C ASP A 237 -2.94 2.82 3.72
N ALA A 238 -2.49 4.02 4.12
CA ALA A 238 -3.00 4.67 5.33
C ALA A 238 -4.53 4.90 5.29
N ASN A 239 -5.11 5.03 4.11
CA ASN A 239 -6.55 5.18 3.95
C ASN A 239 -7.34 3.86 4.13
N ARG A 240 -6.64 2.73 4.25
CA ARG A 240 -7.24 1.39 4.35
C ARG A 240 -6.87 0.67 5.63
N VAL A 241 -5.64 0.85 6.10
CA VAL A 241 -5.02 0.01 7.15
C VAL A 241 -5.44 0.36 8.57
N GLY A 242 -6.13 1.46 8.78
CA GLY A 242 -6.47 2.01 10.09
C GLY A 242 -5.80 3.36 10.34
N GLY A 243 -5.48 4.10 9.28
CA GLY A 243 -4.96 5.46 9.37
C GLY A 243 -3.47 5.56 9.69
N ILE A 244 -3.06 6.73 10.14
CA ILE A 244 -1.69 7.04 10.56
C ILE A 244 -1.30 6.25 11.81
N THR A 245 -2.22 6.10 12.76
CA THR A 245 -1.98 5.34 14.00
C THR A 245 -1.55 3.89 13.72
N ALA A 246 -2.27 3.21 12.83
CA ALA A 246 -1.90 1.84 12.44
C ALA A 246 -0.64 1.81 11.58
N GLY A 247 -0.50 2.73 10.60
CA GLY A 247 0.67 2.82 9.74
C GLY A 247 1.97 3.06 10.51
N HIS A 248 1.94 3.92 11.53
CA HIS A 248 3.09 4.16 12.39
C HIS A 248 3.53 2.91 13.18
N LYS A 249 2.55 2.16 13.72
CA LYS A 249 2.81 0.88 14.39
C LYS A 249 3.39 -0.16 13.44
N ILE A 250 2.91 -0.18 12.17
CA ILE A 250 3.44 -1.09 11.14
C ILE A 250 4.86 -0.73 10.77
N ASN A 251 5.20 0.56 10.60
CA ASN A 251 6.58 1.01 10.34
C ASN A 251 7.54 0.51 11.44
N SER A 252 7.18 0.73 12.71
CA SER A 252 7.99 0.28 13.85
C SER A 252 8.12 -1.25 13.93
N LEU A 253 7.10 -1.98 13.48
CA LEU A 253 7.17 -3.43 13.43
C LEU A 253 8.02 -3.92 12.27
N ALA A 254 7.87 -3.34 11.07
CA ALA A 254 8.64 -3.69 9.88
C ALA A 254 10.14 -3.48 10.10
N GLU A 255 10.54 -2.40 10.80
CA GLU A 255 11.92 -2.15 11.21
C GLU A 255 12.51 -3.30 12.03
N LYS A 256 11.75 -3.89 12.96
CA LYS A 256 12.21 -5.04 13.77
C LYS A 256 12.46 -6.30 12.95
N TYR A 257 11.80 -6.43 11.80
CA TYR A 257 11.96 -7.56 10.88
C TYR A 257 12.91 -7.25 9.73
N ASP A 258 13.50 -6.04 9.69
CA ASP A 258 14.35 -5.56 8.59
C ASP A 258 13.64 -5.64 7.22
N VAL A 259 12.33 -5.32 7.19
CA VAL A 259 11.52 -5.31 5.98
C VAL A 259 11.18 -3.88 5.61
N PRO A 260 11.59 -3.40 4.43
CA PRO A 260 11.31 -2.04 3.99
C PRO A 260 9.82 -1.81 3.75
N VAL A 261 9.38 -0.60 4.08
CA VAL A 261 8.01 -0.13 3.88
C VAL A 261 7.96 0.84 2.71
N VAL A 262 7.10 0.54 1.74
CA VAL A 262 6.84 1.36 0.55
C VAL A 262 5.31 1.52 0.44
N PRO A 263 4.71 2.52 1.10
CA PRO A 263 3.27 2.64 1.17
C PRO A 263 2.62 2.73 -0.22
N HIS A 264 1.45 2.11 -0.36
CA HIS A 264 0.64 2.21 -1.57
C HIS A 264 0.14 3.64 -1.79
N ALA A 265 0.17 4.10 -3.04
CA ALA A 265 -0.27 5.41 -3.52
C ALA A 265 0.50 6.63 -2.98
N GLY A 266 0.55 7.66 -3.82
CA GLY A 266 1.19 8.95 -3.52
C GLY A 266 0.26 9.89 -2.73
N GLN A 267 -0.21 9.48 -1.57
CA GLN A 267 -1.08 10.28 -0.72
C GLN A 267 -0.31 10.99 0.39
N MET A 268 -0.75 12.18 0.78
CA MET A 268 -0.08 13.01 1.79
C MET A 268 0.13 12.28 3.12
N HIS A 269 -0.84 11.46 3.53
CA HIS A 269 -0.75 10.66 4.75
C HIS A 269 0.42 9.70 4.73
N ASN A 270 0.62 8.99 3.60
CA ASN A 270 1.74 8.09 3.39
C ASN A 270 3.08 8.84 3.39
N TYR A 271 3.12 10.08 2.86
CA TYR A 271 4.34 10.90 2.91
C TYR A 271 4.72 11.27 4.34
N HIS A 272 3.77 11.63 5.20
CA HIS A 272 4.05 11.90 6.61
C HIS A 272 4.62 10.67 7.31
N LEU A 273 4.02 9.49 7.11
CA LEU A 273 4.50 8.23 7.67
C LEU A 273 5.90 7.86 7.14
N THR A 274 6.13 8.00 5.83
CA THR A 274 7.43 7.71 5.21
C THR A 274 8.51 8.70 5.64
N MET A 275 8.15 9.97 5.86
CA MET A 275 9.09 11.01 6.30
C MET A 275 9.56 10.78 7.74
N ALA A 276 8.73 10.17 8.57
CA ALA A 276 8.99 9.95 10.00
C ALA A 276 9.63 8.57 10.31
N SER A 277 9.85 7.72 9.30
CA SER A 277 10.40 6.36 9.49
C SER A 277 11.69 6.11 8.72
#